data_12e3f4aeac6653639f3c1088c8865e2c
#
_entry.id   12e3f4aeac6653639f3c1088c8865e2c
#
_cell.length_a   1.000
_cell.length_b   1.000
_cell.length_c   1.000
_cell.angle_alpha   90.00
_cell.angle_beta   90.00
_cell.angle_gamma   90.00
#
_symmetry.space_group_name_H-M   'P 1'
#
loop_
_entity.id
_entity.type
_entity.pdbx_description
1 polymer ?
#
loop_
_entity_poly.entity_id
_entity_poly.type
_entity_poly.pdbx_seq_one_letter_code
_entity_poly.pdbx_strand_id
1 'polypeptide(L)'
;MGLKDKAFESAEKADELVKTLSLGGSITAATVCLNAATVCEAFDRPREALERYSEAKSIYEDFLPPGDARLGGLYNNMALACVSLKEYDQARELYQKAIKIMSALPGGKPETAITYLNLANVAEAQQGLENASEFITDCLQKAENLLLDESNALDGNYAFVCEKCAPTFEYYGWFMTAKEIKRRSDEIYERT
;
A
#
# COMPACT_ATOMS: atom_id res chain seq x y z
N MET A 1 17.36 -21.68 -10.20
CA MET A 1 16.11 -21.30 -9.54
C MET A 1 16.04 -19.79 -9.50
N GLY A 2 15.04 -19.19 -10.16
CA GLY A 2 14.89 -17.73 -10.25
C GLY A 2 14.39 -17.13 -8.92
N LEU A 3 14.48 -15.79 -8.77
CA LEU A 3 13.93 -15.09 -7.59
C LEU A 3 12.43 -15.38 -7.42
N LYS A 4 11.69 -15.47 -8.52
CA LYS A 4 10.27 -15.83 -8.55
C LYS A 4 10.01 -17.18 -7.89
N ASP A 5 10.73 -18.21 -8.31
CA ASP A 5 10.53 -19.57 -7.80
C ASP A 5 10.81 -19.64 -6.30
N LYS A 6 11.88 -18.97 -5.85
CA LYS A 6 12.21 -18.90 -4.42
C LYS A 6 11.15 -18.17 -3.58
N ALA A 7 10.56 -17.10 -4.11
CA ALA A 7 9.51 -16.36 -3.41
C ALA A 7 8.25 -17.21 -3.23
N PHE A 8 7.80 -17.90 -4.30
CA PHE A 8 6.66 -18.82 -4.20
C PHE A 8 6.94 -20.00 -3.28
N GLU A 9 8.12 -20.64 -3.40
CA GLU A 9 8.53 -21.74 -2.50
C GLU A 9 8.51 -21.31 -1.02
N SER A 10 8.97 -20.08 -0.73
CA SER A 10 8.94 -19.54 0.63
C SER A 10 7.52 -19.29 1.12
N ALA A 11 6.63 -18.80 0.26
CA ALA A 11 5.21 -18.62 0.59
C ALA A 11 4.51 -19.95 0.86
N GLU A 12 4.75 -20.97 0.02
CA GLU A 12 4.18 -22.31 0.19
C GLU A 12 4.67 -22.96 1.50
N LYS A 13 5.96 -22.85 1.81
CA LYS A 13 6.52 -23.35 3.09
C LYS A 13 5.90 -22.66 4.31
N ALA A 14 5.63 -21.37 4.21
CA ALA A 14 4.95 -20.64 5.30
C ALA A 14 3.51 -21.10 5.47
N ASP A 15 2.76 -21.31 4.38
CA ASP A 15 1.41 -21.88 4.41
C ASP A 15 1.40 -23.30 5.03
N GLU A 16 2.38 -24.13 4.68
CA GLU A 16 2.51 -25.50 5.23
C GLU A 16 2.81 -25.47 6.74
N LEU A 17 3.68 -24.55 7.18
CA LEU A 17 3.96 -24.36 8.62
C LEU A 17 2.71 -23.92 9.39
N VAL A 18 1.92 -23.00 8.86
CA VAL A 18 0.66 -22.57 9.47
C VAL A 18 -0.28 -23.76 9.65
N LYS A 19 -0.41 -24.63 8.64
CA LYS A 19 -1.23 -25.85 8.71
C LYS A 19 -0.69 -26.85 9.72
N THR A 20 0.61 -27.13 9.69
CA THR A 20 1.29 -28.11 10.55
C THR A 20 1.21 -27.71 12.03
N LEU A 21 1.30 -26.42 12.33
CA LEU A 21 1.22 -25.88 13.68
C LEU A 21 -0.22 -25.60 14.14
N SER A 22 -1.21 -25.95 13.33
CA SER A 22 -2.64 -25.70 13.62
C SER A 22 -2.96 -24.23 13.93
N LEU A 23 -2.26 -23.30 13.27
CA LEU A 23 -2.42 -21.85 13.47
C LEU A 23 -3.52 -21.25 12.57
N GLY A 24 -4.28 -22.07 11.85
CA GLY A 24 -5.39 -21.62 11.02
C GLY A 24 -6.36 -20.72 11.81
N GLY A 25 -6.83 -19.63 11.19
CA GLY A 25 -7.68 -18.65 11.86
C GLY A 25 -6.97 -17.73 12.87
N SER A 26 -5.63 -17.73 12.94
CA SER A 26 -4.85 -16.84 13.80
C SER A 26 -4.35 -15.60 13.06
N ILE A 27 -3.98 -14.56 13.81
CA ILE A 27 -3.32 -13.36 13.25
C ILE A 27 -2.04 -13.74 12.50
N THR A 28 -1.31 -14.74 12.97
CA THR A 28 -0.12 -15.26 12.28
C THR A 28 -0.47 -15.83 10.91
N ALA A 29 -1.53 -16.63 10.83
CA ALA A 29 -2.03 -17.15 9.55
C ALA A 29 -2.42 -16.03 8.58
N ALA A 30 -3.15 -15.03 9.07
CA ALA A 30 -3.52 -13.85 8.27
C ALA A 30 -2.28 -13.10 7.73
N THR A 31 -1.24 -12.97 8.55
CA THR A 31 0.02 -12.34 8.11
C THR A 31 0.73 -13.17 7.03
N VAL A 32 0.72 -14.49 7.14
CA VAL A 32 1.27 -15.39 6.12
C VAL A 32 0.47 -15.26 4.82
N CYS A 33 -0.87 -15.29 4.88
CA CYS A 33 -1.73 -15.08 3.70
C CYS A 33 -1.47 -13.73 3.04
N LEU A 34 -1.33 -12.64 3.82
CA LEU A 34 -1.02 -11.31 3.32
C LEU A 34 0.33 -11.29 2.59
N ASN A 35 1.37 -11.85 3.17
CA ASN A 35 2.70 -11.90 2.55
C ASN A 35 2.70 -12.74 1.27
N ALA A 36 2.02 -13.88 1.27
CA ALA A 36 1.86 -14.72 0.09
C ALA A 36 1.06 -13.99 -1.03
N ALA A 37 0.04 -13.22 -0.66
CA ALA A 37 -0.71 -12.37 -1.59
C ALA A 37 0.19 -11.31 -2.23
N THR A 38 1.05 -10.65 -1.45
CA THR A 38 2.02 -9.66 -1.96
C THR A 38 3.01 -10.30 -2.95
N VAL A 39 3.41 -11.55 -2.72
CA VAL A 39 4.23 -12.31 -3.69
C VAL A 39 3.44 -12.55 -4.97
N CYS A 40 2.17 -12.98 -4.88
CA CYS A 40 1.33 -13.18 -6.07
C CYS A 40 1.20 -11.89 -6.89
N GLU A 41 0.96 -10.75 -6.23
CA GLU A 41 0.85 -9.44 -6.88
C GLU A 41 2.14 -9.01 -7.57
N ALA A 42 3.30 -9.15 -6.91
CA ALA A 42 4.61 -8.84 -7.47
C ALA A 42 4.94 -9.64 -8.74
N PHE A 43 4.27 -10.76 -8.96
CA PHE A 43 4.46 -11.62 -10.13
C PHE A 43 3.24 -11.68 -11.06
N ASP A 44 2.43 -10.61 -11.05
CA ASP A 44 1.30 -10.41 -11.97
C ASP A 44 0.21 -11.49 -11.87
N ARG A 45 -0.12 -11.89 -10.62
CA ARG A 45 -1.20 -12.82 -10.29
C ARG A 45 -2.25 -12.18 -9.38
N PRO A 46 -2.90 -11.07 -9.80
CA PRO A 46 -3.74 -10.25 -8.91
C PRO A 46 -5.01 -10.97 -8.42
N ARG A 47 -5.57 -11.93 -9.16
CA ARG A 47 -6.72 -12.73 -8.71
C ARG A 47 -6.36 -13.59 -7.51
N GLU A 48 -5.25 -14.31 -7.59
CA GLU A 48 -4.77 -15.13 -6.48
C GLU A 48 -4.36 -14.26 -5.28
N ALA A 49 -3.80 -13.07 -5.54
CA ALA A 49 -3.52 -12.12 -4.48
C ALA A 49 -4.80 -11.71 -3.75
N LEU A 50 -5.89 -11.37 -4.47
CA LEU A 50 -7.17 -11.00 -3.86
C LEU A 50 -7.81 -12.14 -3.03
N GLU A 51 -7.71 -13.37 -3.49
CA GLU A 51 -8.20 -14.53 -2.72
C GLU A 51 -7.48 -14.62 -1.37
N ARG A 52 -6.14 -14.58 -1.38
CA ARG A 52 -5.33 -14.61 -0.16
C ARG A 52 -5.52 -13.39 0.75
N TYR A 53 -5.64 -12.19 0.16
CA TYR A 53 -5.98 -10.99 0.93
C TYR A 53 -7.35 -11.09 1.57
N SER A 54 -8.33 -11.73 0.91
CA SER A 54 -9.67 -11.93 1.45
C SER A 54 -9.67 -12.88 2.65
N GLU A 55 -8.84 -13.93 2.63
CA GLU A 55 -8.61 -14.80 3.78
C GLU A 55 -7.97 -14.02 4.94
N ALA A 56 -6.92 -13.26 4.68
CA ALA A 56 -6.28 -12.42 5.68
C ALA A 56 -7.25 -11.40 6.27
N LYS A 57 -8.09 -10.77 5.42
CA LYS A 57 -9.10 -9.80 5.82
C LYS A 57 -10.10 -10.38 6.80
N SER A 58 -10.65 -11.57 6.50
CA SER A 58 -11.61 -12.22 7.40
C SER A 58 -11.05 -12.41 8.80
N ILE A 59 -9.81 -12.90 8.89
CA ILE A 59 -9.16 -13.12 10.18
C ILE A 59 -8.84 -11.79 10.88
N TYR A 60 -8.32 -10.80 10.16
CA TYR A 60 -7.99 -9.51 10.77
C TYR A 60 -9.24 -8.76 11.26
N GLU A 61 -10.35 -8.81 10.51
CA GLU A 61 -11.61 -8.18 10.94
C GLU A 61 -12.21 -8.85 12.20
N ASP A 62 -11.99 -10.16 12.39
CA ASP A 62 -12.45 -10.89 13.57
C ASP A 62 -11.59 -10.62 14.82
N PHE A 63 -10.28 -10.44 14.67
CA PHE A 63 -9.34 -10.40 15.79
C PHE A 63 -8.71 -9.04 16.09
N LEU A 64 -8.76 -8.09 15.15
CA LEU A 64 -8.13 -6.78 15.32
C LEU A 64 -9.17 -5.69 15.55
N PRO A 65 -8.83 -4.65 16.33
CA PRO A 65 -9.68 -3.48 16.43
C PRO A 65 -9.80 -2.79 15.06
N PRO A 66 -10.96 -2.17 14.74
CA PRO A 66 -11.21 -1.58 13.41
C PRO A 66 -10.21 -0.50 12.96
N GLY A 67 -9.45 0.08 13.89
CA GLY A 67 -8.41 1.08 13.62
C GLY A 67 -6.98 0.51 13.59
N ASP A 68 -6.79 -0.80 13.54
CA ASP A 68 -5.44 -1.40 13.52
C ASP A 68 -4.73 -1.12 12.19
N ALA A 69 -3.46 -0.72 12.27
CA ALA A 69 -2.64 -0.39 11.10
C ALA A 69 -2.57 -1.51 10.06
N ARG A 70 -2.60 -2.78 10.51
CA ARG A 70 -2.56 -3.96 9.61
C ARG A 70 -3.75 -4.02 8.68
N LEU A 71 -4.95 -3.60 9.16
CA LEU A 71 -6.13 -3.47 8.31
C LEU A 71 -5.96 -2.36 7.26
N GLY A 72 -5.37 -1.23 7.64
CA GLY A 72 -5.07 -0.15 6.70
C GLY A 72 -4.13 -0.60 5.58
N GLY A 73 -3.04 -1.27 5.92
CA GLY A 73 -2.10 -1.85 4.95
C GLY A 73 -2.74 -2.91 4.06
N LEU A 74 -3.55 -3.80 4.64
CA LEU A 74 -4.28 -4.83 3.89
C LEU A 74 -5.24 -4.21 2.88
N TYR A 75 -6.05 -3.22 3.27
CA TYR A 75 -6.97 -2.55 2.33
C TYR A 75 -6.23 -1.84 1.20
N ASN A 76 -5.09 -1.21 1.49
CA ASN A 76 -4.25 -0.61 0.44
C ASN A 76 -3.74 -1.65 -0.57
N ASN A 77 -3.26 -2.79 -0.11
CA ASN A 77 -2.77 -3.87 -0.97
C ASN A 77 -3.91 -4.53 -1.77
N MET A 78 -5.07 -4.77 -1.15
CA MET A 78 -6.26 -5.25 -1.87
C MET A 78 -6.66 -4.28 -2.99
N ALA A 79 -6.60 -2.98 -2.72
CA ALA A 79 -6.94 -1.96 -3.70
C ALA A 79 -5.98 -1.99 -4.90
N LEU A 80 -4.68 -2.18 -4.69
CA LEU A 80 -3.69 -2.34 -5.77
C LEU A 80 -4.02 -3.56 -6.66
N ALA A 81 -4.37 -4.68 -6.05
CA ALA A 81 -4.79 -5.88 -6.79
C ALA A 81 -6.08 -5.64 -7.61
N CYS A 82 -7.07 -4.90 -7.04
CA CYS A 82 -8.27 -4.48 -7.78
C CYS A 82 -7.92 -3.56 -8.96
N VAL A 83 -6.95 -2.65 -8.81
CA VAL A 83 -6.47 -1.79 -9.92
C VAL A 83 -5.91 -2.65 -11.05
N SER A 84 -5.09 -3.65 -10.72
CA SER A 84 -4.52 -4.59 -11.70
C SER A 84 -5.61 -5.35 -12.48
N LEU A 85 -6.77 -5.59 -11.85
CA LEU A 85 -7.94 -6.22 -12.45
C LEU A 85 -8.90 -5.22 -13.12
N LYS A 86 -8.60 -3.92 -13.07
CA LYS A 86 -9.47 -2.82 -13.54
C LYS A 86 -10.79 -2.68 -12.78
N GLU A 87 -10.85 -3.19 -11.57
CA GLU A 87 -11.99 -3.08 -10.65
C GLU A 87 -11.90 -1.76 -9.87
N TYR A 88 -11.93 -0.63 -10.60
CA TYR A 88 -11.59 0.70 -10.08
C TYR A 88 -12.51 1.19 -8.95
N ASP A 89 -13.81 0.89 -9.01
CA ASP A 89 -14.75 1.31 -7.96
C ASP A 89 -14.45 0.61 -6.64
N GLN A 90 -14.17 -0.70 -6.68
CA GLN A 90 -13.76 -1.46 -5.51
C GLN A 90 -12.40 -0.99 -4.97
N ALA A 91 -11.44 -0.70 -5.85
CA ALA A 91 -10.15 -0.14 -5.45
C ALA A 91 -10.33 1.18 -4.69
N ARG A 92 -11.18 2.07 -5.19
CA ARG A 92 -11.47 3.36 -4.55
C ARG A 92 -12.06 3.20 -3.15
N GLU A 93 -13.02 2.30 -2.97
CA GLU A 93 -13.62 2.02 -1.66
C GLU A 93 -12.57 1.50 -0.67
N LEU A 94 -11.69 0.59 -1.11
CA LEU A 94 -10.64 0.03 -0.29
C LEU A 94 -9.59 1.09 0.09
N TYR A 95 -9.17 1.95 -0.83
CA TYR A 95 -8.27 3.07 -0.52
C TYR A 95 -8.91 4.05 0.48
N GLN A 96 -10.21 4.33 0.38
CA GLN A 96 -10.90 5.19 1.36
C GLN A 96 -10.89 4.56 2.76
N LYS A 97 -11.06 3.24 2.88
CA LYS A 97 -10.93 2.52 4.15
C LYS A 97 -9.50 2.60 4.69
N ALA A 98 -8.50 2.42 3.83
CA ALA A 98 -7.09 2.55 4.21
C ALA A 98 -6.77 3.95 4.74
N ILE A 99 -7.17 5.01 4.01
CA ILE A 99 -6.99 6.40 4.44
C ILE A 99 -7.63 6.65 5.80
N LYS A 100 -8.88 6.20 5.99
CA LYS A 100 -9.60 6.40 7.26
C LYS A 100 -8.85 5.82 8.46
N ILE A 101 -8.22 4.66 8.29
CA ILE A 101 -7.44 4.02 9.34
C ILE A 101 -6.09 4.72 9.51
N MET A 102 -5.32 4.84 8.44
CA MET A 102 -3.94 5.33 8.52
C MET A 102 -3.87 6.79 8.96
N SER A 103 -4.78 7.65 8.49
CA SER A 103 -4.81 9.07 8.89
C SER A 103 -5.10 9.29 10.39
N ALA A 104 -5.70 8.32 11.06
CA ALA A 104 -5.99 8.38 12.50
C ALA A 104 -4.83 7.86 13.38
N LEU A 105 -3.80 7.27 12.79
CA LEU A 105 -2.68 6.67 13.51
C LEU A 105 -1.53 7.67 13.71
N PRO A 106 -0.87 7.67 14.88
CA PRO A 106 0.40 8.35 15.05
C PRO A 106 1.41 7.81 14.00
N GLY A 107 2.03 8.70 13.23
CA GLY A 107 2.99 8.32 12.18
C GLY A 107 2.37 7.77 10.88
N GLY A 108 1.04 7.74 10.74
CA GLY A 108 0.37 7.23 9.53
C GLY A 108 0.30 8.21 8.35
N LYS A 109 0.90 9.40 8.46
CA LYS A 109 0.90 10.41 7.39
C LYS A 109 1.57 9.92 6.09
N PRO A 110 2.75 9.28 6.12
CA PRO A 110 3.41 8.80 4.89
C PRO A 110 2.56 7.77 4.14
N GLU A 111 1.99 6.79 4.85
CA GLU A 111 1.14 5.76 4.26
C GLU A 111 -0.18 6.34 3.73
N THR A 112 -0.71 7.36 4.39
CA THR A 112 -1.88 8.08 3.91
C THR A 112 -1.56 8.84 2.61
N ALA A 113 -0.38 9.44 2.52
CA ALA A 113 0.06 10.16 1.32
C ALA A 113 0.18 9.23 0.10
N ILE A 114 0.85 8.08 0.25
CA ILE A 114 0.96 7.12 -0.87
C ILE A 114 -0.43 6.62 -1.31
N THR A 115 -1.37 6.47 -0.39
CA THR A 115 -2.74 6.05 -0.71
C THR A 115 -3.50 7.13 -1.49
N TYR A 116 -3.29 8.43 -1.20
CA TYR A 116 -3.85 9.51 -2.02
C TYR A 116 -3.26 9.51 -3.44
N LEU A 117 -1.96 9.26 -3.60
CA LEU A 117 -1.35 9.14 -4.92
C LEU A 117 -1.91 7.94 -5.71
N ASN A 118 -2.13 6.81 -5.04
CA ASN A 118 -2.80 5.66 -5.65
C ASN A 118 -4.23 6.00 -6.10
N LEU A 119 -4.97 6.79 -5.33
CA LEU A 119 -6.30 7.27 -5.73
C LEU A 119 -6.26 8.19 -6.96
N ALA A 120 -5.24 9.06 -7.07
CA ALA A 120 -5.01 9.88 -8.25
C ALA A 120 -4.82 8.99 -9.51
N ASN A 121 -3.97 7.97 -9.40
CA ASN A 121 -3.72 7.03 -10.49
C ASN A 121 -4.99 6.25 -10.90
N VAL A 122 -5.82 5.85 -9.92
CA VAL A 122 -7.11 5.18 -10.20
C VAL A 122 -8.07 6.13 -10.93
N ALA A 123 -8.17 7.38 -10.51
CA ALA A 123 -9.04 8.37 -11.14
C ALA A 123 -8.64 8.61 -12.60
N GLU A 124 -7.35 8.74 -12.88
CA GLU A 124 -6.85 8.84 -14.25
C GLU A 124 -7.16 7.59 -15.07
N ALA A 125 -6.89 6.40 -14.53
CA ALA A 125 -7.13 5.14 -15.23
C ALA A 125 -8.62 4.90 -15.56
N GLN A 126 -9.53 5.41 -14.73
CA GLN A 126 -10.97 5.25 -14.90
C GLN A 126 -11.59 6.31 -15.79
N GLN A 127 -11.16 7.58 -15.68
CA GLN A 127 -11.85 8.73 -16.27
C GLN A 127 -11.01 9.47 -17.31
N GLY A 128 -9.71 9.19 -17.37
CA GLY A 128 -8.73 9.95 -18.13
C GLY A 128 -8.25 11.20 -17.40
N LEU A 129 -7.06 11.67 -17.79
CA LEU A 129 -6.37 12.77 -17.13
C LEU A 129 -7.21 14.06 -17.09
N GLU A 130 -7.82 14.43 -18.22
CA GLU A 130 -8.60 15.68 -18.33
C GLU A 130 -9.82 15.69 -17.41
N ASN A 131 -10.61 14.61 -17.42
CA ASN A 131 -11.85 14.52 -16.63
C ASN A 131 -11.59 14.37 -15.13
N ALA A 132 -10.45 13.78 -14.74
CA ALA A 132 -10.08 13.58 -13.35
C ALA A 132 -9.14 14.66 -12.80
N SER A 133 -8.79 15.68 -13.57
CA SER A 133 -7.72 16.64 -13.25
C SER A 133 -7.89 17.34 -11.91
N GLU A 134 -9.08 17.78 -11.57
CA GLU A 134 -9.38 18.43 -10.29
C GLU A 134 -9.18 17.47 -9.11
N PHE A 135 -9.72 16.25 -9.22
CA PHE A 135 -9.58 15.23 -8.19
C PHE A 135 -8.12 14.78 -8.02
N ILE A 136 -7.39 14.61 -9.13
CA ILE A 136 -5.96 14.29 -9.13
C ILE A 136 -5.18 15.38 -8.41
N THR A 137 -5.42 16.66 -8.74
CA THR A 137 -4.77 17.78 -8.09
C THR A 137 -5.03 17.83 -6.59
N ASP A 138 -6.26 17.59 -6.16
CA ASP A 138 -6.62 17.50 -4.72
C ASP A 138 -5.88 16.36 -4.01
N CYS A 139 -5.78 15.19 -4.64
CA CYS A 139 -5.02 14.06 -4.10
C CYS A 139 -3.53 14.38 -3.98
N LEU A 140 -2.92 14.98 -4.99
CA LEU A 140 -1.51 15.39 -4.99
C LEU A 140 -1.24 16.41 -3.89
N GLN A 141 -2.10 17.41 -3.73
CA GLN A 141 -1.96 18.43 -2.68
C GLN A 141 -2.06 17.84 -1.28
N LYS A 142 -2.99 16.90 -1.06
CA LYS A 142 -3.11 16.18 0.21
C LYS A 142 -1.87 15.34 0.49
N ALA A 143 -1.37 14.62 -0.51
CA ALA A 143 -0.17 13.82 -0.36
C ALA A 143 1.07 14.68 -0.07
N GLU A 144 1.25 15.80 -0.78
CA GLU A 144 2.32 16.75 -0.52
C GLU A 144 2.28 17.27 0.92
N ASN A 145 1.12 17.77 1.36
CA ASN A 145 0.96 18.30 2.71
C ASN A 145 1.31 17.26 3.79
N LEU A 146 0.94 16.00 3.58
CA LEU A 146 1.25 14.92 4.50
C LEU A 146 2.74 14.56 4.51
N LEU A 147 3.39 14.52 3.36
CA LEU A 147 4.82 14.17 3.26
C LEU A 147 5.72 15.31 3.74
N LEU A 148 5.35 16.56 3.51
CA LEU A 148 6.15 17.71 3.90
C LEU A 148 5.90 18.17 5.34
N ASP A 149 4.94 17.56 6.04
CA ASP A 149 4.62 17.90 7.43
C ASP A 149 5.84 17.68 8.36
N GLU A 150 6.19 18.70 9.15
CA GLU A 150 7.36 18.72 10.02
C GLU A 150 7.30 17.71 11.18
N SER A 151 6.11 17.20 11.50
CA SER A 151 5.94 16.18 12.54
C SER A 151 6.23 14.76 12.10
N ASN A 152 6.58 14.54 10.82
CA ASN A 152 6.98 13.22 10.36
C ASN A 152 8.27 12.77 11.03
N ALA A 153 8.29 11.52 11.49
CA ALA A 153 9.54 10.87 11.90
C ALA A 153 10.40 10.65 10.65
N LEU A 154 11.59 11.27 10.64
CA LEU A 154 12.52 11.14 9.50
C LEU A 154 13.33 9.85 9.65
N ASP A 155 12.66 8.72 9.51
CA ASP A 155 13.19 7.38 9.61
C ASP A 155 13.21 6.63 8.26
N GLY A 156 13.70 5.39 8.27
CA GLY A 156 13.78 4.58 7.05
C GLY A 156 12.42 4.29 6.41
N ASN A 157 11.33 4.22 7.19
CA ASN A 157 10.00 4.04 6.64
C ASN A 157 9.54 5.30 5.87
N TYR A 158 9.75 6.48 6.45
CA TYR A 158 9.46 7.74 5.76
C TYR A 158 10.28 7.88 4.48
N ALA A 159 11.59 7.56 4.52
CA ALA A 159 12.45 7.59 3.35
C ALA A 159 11.93 6.65 2.24
N PHE A 160 11.59 5.42 2.58
CA PHE A 160 11.02 4.46 1.66
C PHE A 160 9.72 4.95 1.02
N VAL A 161 8.81 5.55 1.79
CA VAL A 161 7.57 6.10 1.26
C VAL A 161 7.84 7.29 0.33
N CYS A 162 8.75 8.20 0.68
CA CYS A 162 9.15 9.31 -0.19
C CYS A 162 9.70 8.82 -1.53
N GLU A 163 10.55 7.79 -1.52
CA GLU A 163 11.07 7.16 -2.74
C GLU A 163 9.95 6.58 -3.62
N LYS A 164 8.95 5.95 -3.02
CA LYS A 164 7.78 5.42 -3.73
C LYS A 164 6.86 6.49 -4.30
N CYS A 165 6.73 7.63 -3.61
CA CYS A 165 5.84 8.72 -4.00
C CYS A 165 6.45 9.62 -5.10
N ALA A 166 7.77 9.80 -5.11
CA ALA A 166 8.42 10.75 -5.99
C ALA A 166 8.11 10.53 -7.50
N PRO A 167 8.14 9.31 -8.06
CA PRO A 167 7.80 9.08 -9.46
C PRO A 167 6.38 9.52 -9.84
N THR A 168 5.41 9.38 -8.93
CA THR A 168 4.02 9.80 -9.19
C THR A 168 3.92 11.34 -9.25
N PHE A 169 4.59 12.05 -8.35
CA PHE A 169 4.67 13.51 -8.42
C PHE A 169 5.37 13.99 -9.71
N GLU A 170 6.45 13.33 -10.13
CA GLU A 170 7.12 13.64 -11.40
C GLU A 170 6.18 13.42 -12.60
N TYR A 171 5.44 12.31 -12.61
CA TYR A 171 4.49 11.99 -13.66
C TYR A 171 3.41 13.07 -13.84
N TYR A 172 2.89 13.59 -12.73
CA TYR A 172 1.90 14.68 -12.76
C TYR A 172 2.51 16.10 -12.83
N GLY A 173 3.82 16.23 -13.04
CA GLY A 173 4.48 17.54 -13.22
C GLY A 173 4.79 18.28 -11.91
N TRP A 174 4.67 17.65 -10.76
CA TRP A 174 5.00 18.25 -9.45
C TRP A 174 6.48 18.05 -9.10
N PHE A 175 7.36 18.55 -9.99
CA PHE A 175 8.80 18.31 -9.93
C PHE A 175 9.47 18.86 -8.67
N MET A 176 8.98 19.97 -8.12
CA MET A 176 9.56 20.56 -6.91
C MET A 176 9.30 19.68 -5.69
N THR A 177 8.09 19.18 -5.55
CA THR A 177 7.71 18.22 -4.49
C THR A 177 8.50 16.94 -4.62
N ALA A 178 8.56 16.37 -5.82
CA ALA A 178 9.34 15.16 -6.09
C ALA A 178 10.82 15.33 -5.71
N LYS A 179 11.42 16.46 -6.07
CA LYS A 179 12.82 16.77 -5.73
C LYS A 179 13.04 16.89 -4.22
N GLU A 180 12.12 17.57 -3.53
CA GLU A 180 12.24 17.77 -2.08
C GLU A 180 12.11 16.45 -1.31
N ILE A 181 11.11 15.61 -1.64
CA ILE A 181 10.95 14.33 -0.92
C ILE A 181 12.09 13.35 -1.24
N LYS A 182 12.65 13.37 -2.47
CA LYS A 182 13.87 12.62 -2.80
C LYS A 182 15.05 13.08 -1.96
N ARG A 183 15.29 14.39 -1.88
CA ARG A 183 16.35 14.96 -1.04
C ARG A 183 16.25 14.47 0.40
N ARG A 184 15.04 14.51 0.98
CA ARG A 184 14.80 14.03 2.35
C ARG A 184 15.09 12.53 2.50
N SER A 185 14.66 11.72 1.52
CA SER A 185 14.96 10.29 1.50
C SER A 185 16.46 10.01 1.46
N ASP A 186 17.18 10.66 0.55
CA ASP A 186 18.64 10.51 0.37
C ASP A 186 19.38 10.89 1.67
N GLU A 187 19.03 12.02 2.30
CA GLU A 187 19.63 12.46 3.56
C GLU A 187 19.41 11.47 4.72
N ILE A 188 18.30 10.73 4.73
CA ILE A 188 18.05 9.70 5.74
C ILE A 188 18.92 8.48 5.48
N TYR A 189 19.00 8.02 4.23
CA TYR A 189 19.83 6.86 3.88
C TYR A 189 21.34 7.12 4.04
N GLU A 190 21.80 8.36 3.86
CA GLU A 190 23.20 8.71 4.11
C GLU A 190 23.60 8.70 5.61
N ARG A 191 22.60 8.77 6.51
CA ARG A 191 22.83 8.77 7.98
C ARG A 191 22.76 7.37 8.61
N THR A 192 22.30 6.35 7.83
CA THR A 192 22.13 4.97 8.29
C THR A 192 23.19 4.06 7.73
#